data_507a78734260e19f2dad9e2fa0d8194d
#
_entry.id   507a78734260e19f2dad9e2fa0d8194d
#
_cell.length_a   1.000
_cell.length_b   1.000
_cell.length_c   1.000
_cell.angle_alpha   90.00
_cell.angle_beta   90.00
_cell.angle_gamma   90.00
#
_symmetry.space_group_name_H-M   'P 1'
#
loop_
_entity.id
_entity.type
_entity.pdbx_description
1 polymer ?
#
loop_
_entity_poly.entity_id
_entity_poly.type
_entity_poly.pdbx_seq_one_letter_code
_entity_poly.pdbx_strand_id
1 'polypeptide(L)'
;KGEIIFVYEINSNHNALMATERCNHRCIMCPQPPILQEKDKTPFNLQLISLFDKNTQEIGITGGEPTLIGDNLFTLIRHIKKELPQTAISILSNGVKFADKEFAMKLVKCRHQDLQIDIPLFSDIAEEHNRIVGAKTFYKTVQGLYNLALFHQRIGIRIVVHKQTYKRLPQFA
;
A
#
# COMPACT_ATOMS: atom_id res chain seq x y z
N LYS A 1 -16.27 -23.05 -15.67
CA LYS A 1 -15.09 -22.76 -16.52
C LYS A 1 -14.06 -22.13 -15.59
N GLY A 2 -12.88 -22.76 -15.44
CA GLY A 2 -11.78 -22.19 -14.67
C GLY A 2 -11.05 -21.13 -15.51
N GLU A 3 -10.68 -20.00 -14.88
CA GLU A 3 -9.79 -19.01 -15.47
C GLU A 3 -8.37 -19.24 -14.94
N ILE A 4 -7.38 -19.09 -15.80
CA ILE A 4 -5.97 -19.10 -15.41
C ILE A 4 -5.58 -17.62 -15.23
N ILE A 5 -5.17 -17.27 -14.00
CA ILE A 5 -4.72 -15.92 -13.66
C ILE A 5 -3.22 -16.00 -13.38
N PHE A 6 -2.44 -15.14 -14.03
CA PHE A 6 -1.04 -14.97 -13.73
C PHE A 6 -0.89 -14.07 -12.50
N VAL A 7 -0.20 -14.55 -11.47
CA VAL A 7 0.07 -13.80 -10.24
C VAL A 7 1.51 -13.26 -10.17
N TYR A 8 2.36 -13.74 -11.08
CA TYR A 8 3.75 -13.31 -11.22
C TYR A 8 4.21 -13.53 -12.67
N GLU A 9 4.97 -12.59 -13.20
CA GLU A 9 5.57 -12.64 -14.53
C GLU A 9 7.04 -12.26 -14.44
N ILE A 10 7.93 -13.13 -14.97
CA ILE A 10 9.37 -12.89 -15.01
C ILE A 10 9.65 -11.66 -15.91
N ASN A 11 10.57 -10.80 -15.48
CA ASN A 11 10.94 -9.53 -16.15
C ASN A 11 9.83 -8.46 -16.21
N SER A 12 8.70 -8.65 -15.53
CA SER A 12 7.70 -7.61 -15.37
C SER A 12 8.08 -6.67 -14.20
N ASN A 13 7.91 -5.35 -14.43
CA ASN A 13 8.03 -4.33 -13.39
C ASN A 13 6.70 -4.07 -12.66
N HIS A 14 5.68 -4.92 -12.90
CA HIS A 14 4.32 -4.72 -12.40
C HIS A 14 3.83 -5.88 -11.53
N ASN A 15 4.72 -6.71 -11.02
CA ASN A 15 4.34 -7.77 -10.10
C ASN A 15 3.83 -7.20 -8.78
N ALA A 16 2.70 -7.71 -8.31
CA ALA A 16 2.11 -7.24 -7.06
C ALA A 16 1.55 -8.39 -6.22
N LEU A 17 1.77 -8.31 -4.92
CA LEU A 17 1.18 -9.18 -3.92
C LEU A 17 -0.10 -8.54 -3.37
N MET A 18 -1.20 -9.25 -3.44
CA MET A 18 -2.42 -8.87 -2.75
C MET A 18 -2.35 -9.30 -1.29
N ALA A 19 -2.11 -8.35 -0.39
CA ALA A 19 -2.00 -8.62 1.04
C ALA A 19 -3.35 -9.01 1.66
N THR A 20 -4.42 -8.29 1.26
CA THR A 20 -5.80 -8.51 1.72
C THR A 20 -6.79 -7.81 0.78
N GLU A 21 -8.02 -8.28 0.73
CA GLU A 21 -9.13 -7.58 0.06
C GLU A 21 -9.94 -6.70 1.03
N ARG A 22 -9.62 -6.75 2.34
CA ARG A 22 -10.24 -5.86 3.32
C ARG A 22 -9.72 -4.42 3.16
N CYS A 23 -10.62 -3.46 3.33
CA CYS A 23 -10.26 -2.03 3.35
C CYS A 23 -11.15 -1.30 4.34
N ASN A 24 -10.61 -0.28 4.98
CA ASN A 24 -11.32 0.65 5.85
C ASN A 24 -11.77 1.92 5.10
N HIS A 25 -11.56 1.98 3.78
CA HIS A 25 -12.09 3.00 2.87
C HIS A 25 -13.10 2.41 1.88
N ARG A 26 -13.89 3.28 1.24
CA ARG A 26 -14.82 2.97 0.15
C ARG A 26 -14.68 4.03 -0.94
N CYS A 27 -13.47 4.15 -1.48
CA CYS A 27 -13.14 5.19 -2.46
C CYS A 27 -14.04 5.10 -3.70
N ILE A 28 -14.52 6.25 -4.17
CA ILE A 28 -15.46 6.32 -5.31
C ILE A 28 -14.85 5.81 -6.63
N MET A 29 -13.53 5.79 -6.76
CA MET A 29 -12.81 5.28 -7.94
C MET A 29 -12.22 3.88 -7.72
N CYS A 30 -12.49 3.21 -6.60
CA CYS A 30 -11.91 1.90 -6.33
C CYS A 30 -12.49 0.86 -7.29
N PRO A 31 -11.66 0.19 -8.11
CA PRO A 31 -12.13 -0.85 -9.01
C PRO A 31 -12.47 -2.15 -8.29
N GLN A 32 -12.06 -2.28 -7.02
CA GLN A 32 -12.19 -3.50 -6.24
C GLN A 32 -12.87 -3.18 -4.90
N PRO A 33 -14.19 -3.38 -4.80
CA PRO A 33 -14.91 -3.18 -3.54
C PRO A 33 -14.35 -4.06 -2.42
N PRO A 34 -14.23 -3.54 -1.19
CA PRO A 34 -13.67 -4.30 -0.06
C PRO A 34 -14.51 -5.54 0.27
N ILE A 35 -13.84 -6.66 0.50
CA ILE A 35 -14.43 -7.88 1.06
C ILE A 35 -14.14 -7.90 2.57
N LEU A 36 -15.18 -7.88 3.41
CA LEU A 36 -15.03 -7.77 4.86
C LEU A 36 -14.55 -9.07 5.51
N GLN A 37 -15.00 -10.21 4.98
CA GLN A 37 -14.65 -11.55 5.48
C GLN A 37 -13.67 -12.19 4.50
N GLU A 38 -12.43 -12.28 4.90
CA GLU A 38 -11.36 -12.84 4.08
C GLU A 38 -10.41 -13.68 4.94
N LYS A 39 -9.91 -14.77 4.33
CA LYS A 39 -8.82 -15.56 4.93
C LYS A 39 -7.51 -14.78 4.85
N ASP A 40 -6.65 -14.96 5.85
CA ASP A 40 -5.30 -14.40 5.84
C ASP A 40 -4.49 -14.97 4.66
N LYS A 41 -4.08 -14.09 3.75
CA LYS A 41 -3.27 -14.44 2.56
C LYS A 41 -1.77 -14.48 2.85
N THR A 42 -1.34 -14.12 4.04
CA THR A 42 0.09 -14.08 4.39
C THR A 42 0.80 -15.41 4.15
N PRO A 43 0.28 -16.59 4.58
CA PRO A 43 0.95 -17.85 4.33
C PRO A 43 1.13 -18.16 2.84
N PHE A 44 0.11 -17.86 2.03
CA PHE A 44 0.17 -18.01 0.57
C PHE A 44 1.22 -17.08 -0.04
N ASN A 45 1.22 -15.80 0.35
CA ASN A 45 2.16 -14.80 -0.16
C ASN A 45 3.63 -15.14 0.20
N LEU A 46 3.88 -15.68 1.39
CA LEU A 46 5.22 -16.13 1.79
C LEU A 46 5.73 -17.26 0.88
N GLN A 47 4.88 -18.24 0.58
CA GLN A 47 5.22 -19.32 -0.35
C GLN A 47 5.46 -18.78 -1.76
N LEU A 48 4.58 -17.88 -2.24
CA LEU A 48 4.68 -17.28 -3.56
C LEU A 48 5.99 -16.50 -3.75
N ILE A 49 6.39 -15.68 -2.77
CA ILE A 49 7.64 -14.91 -2.79
C ILE A 49 8.86 -15.85 -2.96
N SER A 50 8.84 -17.02 -2.33
CA SER A 50 9.95 -17.98 -2.43
C SER A 50 10.10 -18.58 -3.83
N LEU A 51 9.07 -18.48 -4.68
CA LEU A 51 9.07 -18.97 -6.07
C LEU A 51 9.47 -17.90 -7.08
N PHE A 52 9.59 -16.63 -6.66
CA PHE A 52 9.92 -15.53 -7.57
C PHE A 52 11.37 -15.63 -8.07
N ASP A 53 11.58 -15.13 -9.29
CA ASP A 53 12.93 -15.00 -9.85
C ASP A 53 13.77 -14.07 -8.98
N LYS A 54 15.03 -14.47 -8.74
CA LYS A 54 15.96 -13.71 -7.88
C LYS A 54 16.36 -12.34 -8.47
N ASN A 55 16.12 -12.13 -9.76
CA ASN A 55 16.35 -10.86 -10.46
C ASN A 55 15.08 -9.98 -10.54
N THR A 56 14.02 -10.34 -9.80
CA THR A 56 12.82 -9.49 -9.73
C THR A 56 13.20 -8.08 -9.31
N GLN A 57 12.87 -7.09 -10.15
CA GLN A 57 13.28 -5.70 -9.94
C GLN A 57 12.42 -5.00 -8.88
N GLU A 58 11.09 -5.21 -8.93
CA GLU A 58 10.14 -4.56 -8.04
C GLU A 58 8.97 -5.49 -7.70
N ILE A 59 8.48 -5.38 -6.47
CA ILE A 59 7.24 -6.00 -6.01
C ILE A 59 6.35 -4.95 -5.35
N GLY A 60 5.15 -4.79 -5.91
CA GLY A 60 4.09 -4.04 -5.25
C GLY A 60 3.44 -4.85 -4.13
N ILE A 61 3.19 -4.24 -2.98
CA ILE A 61 2.29 -4.79 -1.96
C ILE A 61 1.02 -3.95 -1.97
N THR A 62 -0.08 -4.57 -2.35
CA THR A 62 -1.37 -3.91 -2.56
C THR A 62 -2.50 -4.73 -1.94
N GLY A 63 -3.72 -4.39 -2.28
CA GLY A 63 -4.94 -5.06 -1.86
C GLY A 63 -6.06 -4.06 -1.67
N GLY A 64 -6.94 -4.32 -0.72
CA GLY A 64 -7.83 -3.30 -0.19
C GLY A 64 -7.00 -2.26 0.59
N GLU A 65 -6.57 -2.63 1.79
CA GLU A 65 -5.61 -1.85 2.58
C GLU A 65 -4.59 -2.77 3.24
N PRO A 66 -3.33 -2.81 2.75
CA PRO A 66 -2.32 -3.75 3.24
C PRO A 66 -2.01 -3.65 4.73
N THR A 67 -2.14 -2.47 5.34
CA THR A 67 -1.85 -2.30 6.77
C THR A 67 -2.85 -3.01 7.69
N LEU A 68 -4.01 -3.44 7.16
CA LEU A 68 -5.01 -4.19 7.92
C LEU A 68 -4.58 -5.63 8.27
N ILE A 69 -3.52 -6.16 7.64
CA ILE A 69 -2.93 -7.43 8.06
C ILE A 69 -2.00 -7.30 9.29
N GLY A 70 -1.84 -6.07 9.79
CA GLY A 70 -1.07 -5.80 11.01
C GLY A 70 0.41 -6.16 10.87
N ASP A 71 0.96 -6.87 11.84
CA ASP A 71 2.39 -7.26 11.89
C ASP A 71 2.79 -8.23 10.76
N ASN A 72 1.83 -8.88 10.11
CA ASN A 72 2.08 -9.72 8.94
C ASN A 72 2.62 -8.92 7.76
N LEU A 73 2.31 -7.60 7.66
CA LEU A 73 2.91 -6.72 6.65
C LEU A 73 4.44 -6.68 6.81
N PHE A 74 4.93 -6.54 8.03
CA PHE A 74 6.37 -6.51 8.31
C PHE A 74 7.02 -7.88 8.10
N THR A 75 6.27 -8.95 8.30
CA THR A 75 6.70 -10.32 8.00
C THR A 75 6.90 -10.51 6.52
N LEU A 76 5.96 -10.03 5.66
CA LEU A 76 6.11 -10.06 4.20
C LEU A 76 7.34 -9.25 3.76
N ILE A 77 7.51 -8.02 4.25
CA ILE A 77 8.66 -7.16 3.91
C ILE A 77 9.99 -7.84 4.27
N ARG A 78 10.10 -8.40 5.47
CA ARG A 78 11.32 -9.11 5.90
C ARG A 78 11.57 -10.36 5.08
N HIS A 79 10.50 -11.05 4.66
CA HIS A 79 10.64 -12.24 3.82
C HIS A 79 11.11 -11.88 2.40
N ILE A 80 10.54 -10.82 1.79
CA ILE A 80 11.04 -10.30 0.51
C ILE A 80 12.51 -9.91 0.63
N LYS A 81 12.89 -9.16 1.66
CA LYS A 81 14.28 -8.77 1.88
C LYS A 81 15.23 -9.97 1.97
N LYS A 82 14.78 -11.07 2.59
CA LYS A 82 15.57 -12.30 2.74
C LYS A 82 15.70 -13.06 1.43
N GLU A 83 14.58 -13.29 0.74
CA GLU A 83 14.53 -14.12 -0.46
C GLU A 83 14.98 -13.37 -1.73
N LEU A 84 14.75 -12.05 -1.76
CA LEU A 84 14.93 -11.17 -2.92
C LEU A 84 15.65 -9.87 -2.50
N PRO A 85 16.91 -9.93 -2.07
CA PRO A 85 17.58 -8.82 -1.39
C PRO A 85 17.80 -7.58 -2.26
N GLN A 86 17.72 -7.69 -3.59
CA GLN A 86 17.91 -6.59 -4.53
C GLN A 86 16.57 -6.00 -5.05
N THR A 87 15.45 -6.61 -4.66
CA THR A 87 14.12 -6.22 -5.15
C THR A 87 13.62 -4.97 -4.43
N ALA A 88 13.17 -3.96 -5.17
CA ALA A 88 12.47 -2.80 -4.63
C ALA A 88 11.06 -3.20 -4.15
N ILE A 89 10.57 -2.55 -3.10
CA ILE A 89 9.20 -2.73 -2.60
C ILE A 89 8.44 -1.40 -2.69
N SER A 90 7.28 -1.44 -3.32
CA SER A 90 6.29 -0.35 -3.35
C SER A 90 5.02 -0.77 -2.61
N ILE A 91 4.63 -0.06 -1.56
CA ILE A 91 3.41 -0.37 -0.79
C ILE A 91 2.34 0.68 -1.09
N LEU A 92 1.21 0.23 -1.61
CA LEU A 92 0.04 1.09 -1.84
C LEU A 92 -0.86 1.04 -0.60
N SER A 93 -0.86 2.12 0.19
CA SER A 93 -1.63 2.20 1.45
C SER A 93 -2.37 3.53 1.57
N ASN A 94 -3.55 3.52 2.17
CA ASN A 94 -4.28 4.76 2.48
C ASN A 94 -3.63 5.60 3.62
N GLY A 95 -2.56 5.12 4.22
CA GLY A 95 -1.77 5.86 5.20
C GLY A 95 -2.36 5.90 6.62
N VAL A 96 -3.61 5.53 6.82
CA VAL A 96 -4.35 5.72 8.10
C VAL A 96 -3.67 5.01 9.27
N LYS A 97 -3.19 3.80 9.07
CA LYS A 97 -2.55 3.01 10.13
C LYS A 97 -1.21 3.59 10.58
N PHE A 98 -0.51 4.30 9.70
CA PHE A 98 0.75 4.98 10.02
C PHE A 98 0.58 6.23 10.90
N ALA A 99 -0.68 6.67 11.16
CA ALA A 99 -0.94 7.65 12.23
C ALA A 99 -0.53 7.10 13.61
N ASP A 100 -0.54 5.78 13.78
CA ASP A 100 0.10 5.10 14.91
C ASP A 100 1.63 5.13 14.71
N LYS A 101 2.30 5.90 15.57
CA LYS A 101 3.75 6.11 15.51
C LYS A 101 4.54 4.81 15.71
N GLU A 102 4.05 3.91 16.56
CA GLU A 102 4.69 2.62 16.79
C GLU A 102 4.61 1.73 15.55
N PHE A 103 3.47 1.74 14.86
CA PHE A 103 3.30 1.02 13.61
C PHE A 103 4.23 1.56 12.51
N ALA A 104 4.34 2.88 12.36
CA ALA A 104 5.27 3.51 11.44
C ALA A 104 6.73 3.15 11.78
N MET A 105 7.09 3.14 13.07
CA MET A 105 8.42 2.73 13.54
C MET A 105 8.73 1.26 13.21
N LYS A 106 7.75 0.36 13.34
CA LYS A 106 7.94 -1.07 12.97
C LYS A 106 8.29 -1.24 11.50
N LEU A 107 7.69 -0.42 10.61
CA LEU A 107 8.02 -0.42 9.18
C LEU A 107 9.51 -0.11 8.96
N VAL A 108 9.98 0.99 9.53
CA VAL A 108 11.38 1.43 9.40
C VAL A 108 12.35 0.39 9.98
N LYS A 109 11.97 -0.29 11.07
CA LYS A 109 12.75 -1.39 11.66
C LYS A 109 12.92 -2.60 10.74
N CYS A 110 12.14 -2.74 9.66
CA CYS A 110 12.40 -3.75 8.64
C CYS A 110 13.71 -3.48 7.90
N ARG A 111 14.20 -2.24 7.87
CA ARG A 111 15.47 -1.81 7.26
C ARG A 111 15.64 -2.34 5.84
N HIS A 112 14.57 -2.26 5.05
CA HIS A 112 14.64 -2.58 3.64
C HIS A 112 15.30 -1.40 2.91
N GLN A 113 16.29 -1.69 2.04
CA GLN A 113 17.10 -0.65 1.41
C GLN A 113 16.34 0.16 0.35
N ASP A 114 15.37 -0.45 -0.30
CA ASP A 114 14.54 0.19 -1.33
C ASP A 114 13.05 -0.10 -1.07
N LEU A 115 12.46 0.66 -0.15
CA LEU A 115 11.07 0.57 0.25
C LEU A 115 10.40 1.94 0.11
N GLN A 116 9.36 2.02 -0.69
CA GLN A 116 8.51 3.21 -0.85
C GLN A 116 7.09 2.93 -0.36
N ILE A 117 6.48 3.94 0.25
CA ILE A 117 5.07 3.92 0.61
C ILE A 117 4.33 4.96 -0.22
N ASP A 118 3.42 4.50 -1.05
CA ASP A 118 2.58 5.36 -1.89
C ASP A 118 1.22 5.58 -1.22
N ILE A 119 0.95 6.83 -0.85
CA ILE A 119 -0.27 7.20 -0.12
C ILE A 119 -1.13 8.12 -0.98
N PRO A 120 -2.39 7.74 -1.26
CA PRO A 120 -3.32 8.60 -1.97
C PRO A 120 -3.80 9.74 -1.07
N LEU A 121 -3.66 10.98 -1.56
CA LEU A 121 -4.25 12.16 -0.95
C LEU A 121 -4.98 12.93 -2.06
N PHE A 122 -6.30 13.14 -1.91
CA PHE A 122 -7.14 13.62 -3.01
C PHE A 122 -7.49 15.10 -2.93
N SER A 123 -7.27 15.73 -1.81
CA SER A 123 -7.44 17.16 -1.57
C SER A 123 -6.70 17.59 -0.32
N ASP A 124 -6.33 18.85 -0.23
CA ASP A 124 -5.88 19.54 0.98
C ASP A 124 -7.06 19.94 1.89
N ILE A 125 -8.32 19.78 1.42
CA ILE A 125 -9.54 19.99 2.18
C ILE A 125 -10.05 18.65 2.73
N ALA A 126 -10.16 18.57 4.05
CA ALA A 126 -10.54 17.35 4.75
C ALA A 126 -11.89 16.76 4.28
N GLU A 127 -12.89 17.62 4.09
CA GLU A 127 -14.23 17.24 3.67
C GLU A 127 -14.23 16.63 2.25
N GLU A 128 -13.45 17.20 1.34
CA GLU A 128 -13.33 16.71 -0.03
C GLU A 128 -12.63 15.36 -0.06
N HIS A 129 -11.47 15.24 0.63
CA HIS A 129 -10.77 13.96 0.74
C HIS A 129 -11.67 12.88 1.33
N ASN A 130 -12.31 13.17 2.47
CA ASN A 130 -13.18 12.23 3.16
C ASN A 130 -14.36 11.76 2.31
N ARG A 131 -14.95 12.66 1.52
CA ARG A 131 -16.01 12.31 0.57
C ARG A 131 -15.52 11.34 -0.50
N ILE A 132 -14.32 11.57 -1.04
CA ILE A 132 -13.74 10.74 -2.10
C ILE A 132 -13.38 9.34 -1.59
N VAL A 133 -12.78 9.25 -0.39
CA VAL A 133 -12.38 7.95 0.19
C VAL A 133 -13.52 7.24 0.94
N GLY A 134 -14.67 7.90 1.12
CA GLY A 134 -15.82 7.34 1.81
C GLY A 134 -15.59 7.07 3.30
N ALA A 135 -14.67 7.81 3.94
CA ALA A 135 -14.31 7.65 5.34
C ALA A 135 -13.76 8.97 5.93
N LYS A 136 -14.00 9.24 7.21
CA LYS A 136 -13.48 10.44 7.91
C LYS A 136 -12.03 10.20 8.39
N THR A 137 -11.09 10.16 7.46
CA THR A 137 -9.70 9.74 7.74
C THR A 137 -8.63 10.75 7.35
N PHE A 138 -8.96 11.90 6.76
CA PHE A 138 -8.01 12.90 6.28
C PHE A 138 -6.88 13.16 7.29
N TYR A 139 -7.22 13.56 8.52
CA TYR A 139 -6.22 13.90 9.53
C TYR A 139 -5.34 12.70 9.94
N LYS A 140 -5.89 11.48 9.95
CA LYS A 140 -5.10 10.28 10.20
C LYS A 140 -4.15 9.97 9.04
N THR A 141 -4.61 10.12 7.79
CA THR A 141 -3.75 9.96 6.61
C THR A 141 -2.60 10.98 6.64
N VAL A 142 -2.90 12.25 6.91
CA VAL A 142 -1.88 13.31 7.03
C VAL A 142 -0.93 13.03 8.19
N GLN A 143 -1.43 12.62 9.36
CA GLN A 143 -0.58 12.23 10.49
C GLN A 143 0.33 11.03 10.13
N GLY A 144 -0.18 10.07 9.36
CA GLY A 144 0.60 8.95 8.83
C GLY A 144 1.75 9.40 7.94
N LEU A 145 1.51 10.35 7.04
CA LEU A 145 2.55 10.97 6.21
C LEU A 145 3.63 11.63 7.07
N TYR A 146 3.23 12.44 8.08
CA TYR A 146 4.18 13.07 8.99
C TYR A 146 5.02 12.07 9.79
N ASN A 147 4.40 11.00 10.29
CA ASN A 147 5.13 9.97 11.04
C ASN A 147 6.14 9.24 10.16
N LEU A 148 5.78 8.90 8.92
CA LEU A 148 6.68 8.27 7.97
C LEU A 148 7.83 9.22 7.59
N ALA A 149 7.55 10.49 7.32
CA ALA A 149 8.55 11.51 7.02
C ALA A 149 9.51 11.73 8.21
N LEU A 150 9.00 11.76 9.44
CA LEU A 150 9.80 11.88 10.66
C LEU A 150 10.85 10.76 10.78
N PHE A 151 10.52 9.57 10.27
CA PHE A 151 11.42 8.42 10.26
C PHE A 151 12.24 8.28 8.97
N HIS A 152 12.24 9.30 8.11
CA HIS A 152 12.97 9.32 6.82
C HIS A 152 12.56 8.18 5.89
N GLN A 153 11.30 7.70 5.99
CA GLN A 153 10.76 6.71 5.06
C GLN A 153 10.45 7.38 3.72
N ARG A 154 10.87 6.76 2.61
CA ARG A 154 10.52 7.25 1.27
C ARG A 154 9.01 7.13 1.05
N ILE A 155 8.38 8.26 0.66
CA ILE A 155 6.94 8.40 0.49
C ILE A 155 6.66 8.93 -0.90
N GLY A 156 5.64 8.35 -1.56
CA GLY A 156 4.99 8.92 -2.73
C GLY A 156 3.58 9.40 -2.37
N ILE A 157 3.23 10.62 -2.77
CA ILE A 157 1.84 11.07 -2.70
C ILE A 157 1.20 10.83 -4.06
N ARG A 158 0.09 10.12 -4.08
CA ARG A 158 -0.63 9.80 -5.31
C ARG A 158 -1.97 10.50 -5.35
N ILE A 159 -2.35 10.97 -6.54
CA ILE A 159 -3.66 11.55 -6.77
C ILE A 159 -4.26 10.97 -8.05
N VAL A 160 -5.52 10.56 -7.99
CA VAL A 160 -6.30 10.22 -9.18
C VAL A 160 -7.02 11.47 -9.63
N VAL A 161 -6.66 11.95 -10.83
CA VAL A 161 -7.28 13.15 -11.41
C VAL A 161 -8.65 12.81 -11.96
N HIS A 162 -9.68 13.46 -11.43
CA HIS A 162 -11.07 13.29 -11.86
C HIS A 162 -11.87 14.60 -11.70
N LYS A 163 -13.13 14.60 -12.14
CA LYS A 163 -13.98 15.81 -12.17
C LYS A 163 -14.09 16.58 -10.83
N GLN A 164 -13.87 15.89 -9.71
CA GLN A 164 -13.97 16.49 -8.37
C GLN A 164 -12.64 17.07 -7.86
N THR A 165 -11.49 16.65 -8.44
CA THR A 165 -10.15 17.03 -7.94
C THR A 165 -9.39 17.97 -8.88
N TYR A 166 -9.60 17.90 -10.20
CA TYR A 166 -8.70 18.52 -11.18
C TYR A 166 -8.58 20.05 -11.03
N LYS A 167 -9.67 20.73 -10.64
CA LYS A 167 -9.66 22.21 -10.52
C LYS A 167 -8.79 22.70 -9.37
N ARG A 168 -8.57 21.85 -8.36
CA ARG A 168 -7.83 22.21 -7.14
C ARG A 168 -6.39 21.71 -7.14
N LEU A 169 -5.97 20.97 -8.17
CA LEU A 169 -4.60 20.45 -8.26
C LEU A 169 -3.53 21.54 -8.12
N PRO A 170 -3.65 22.74 -8.71
CA PRO A 170 -2.64 23.79 -8.56
C PRO A 170 -2.44 24.28 -7.12
N GLN A 171 -3.50 24.26 -6.30
CA GLN A 171 -3.44 24.66 -4.90
C GLN A 171 -2.97 23.51 -4.00
N PHE A 172 -3.16 22.27 -4.45
CA PHE A 172 -2.78 21.07 -3.74
C PHE A 172 -1.28 20.73 -3.92
N ALA A 173 -0.68 21.05 -5.07
CA ALA A 173 0.72 20.79 -5.41
C ALA A 173 1.66 21.80 -4.73
#